data_f5b5854e4a14d025a8db02d42ece470b
#
_entry.id   f5b5854e4a14d025a8db02d42ece470b
#
_cell.length_a   1.000
_cell.length_b   1.000
_cell.length_c   1.000
_cell.angle_alpha   90.00
_cell.angle_beta   90.00
_cell.angle_gamma   90.00
#
_symmetry.space_group_name_H-M   'P 1'
#
loop_
_entity.id
_entity.type
_entity.pdbx_description
1 polymer ?
#
loop_
_entity_poly.entity_id
_entity_poly.type
_entity_poly.pdbx_seq_one_letter_code
_entity_poly.pdbx_strand_id
1 'polypeptide(L)'
;MSMTDPIADMLTRIRNAQMIERATVEMPSSKVKVAIAKVLKDEGYIDGYKLGGEAAKPVLEIALRYHAGRPVIERIERVSRPGLRVYKGSDDLPRVMNGLGVAIVSTPKGVMTDRAARAGRVGGEVLCIVA
;
A
#
# COMPACT_ATOMS: atom_id res chain seq x y z
N MET A 1 3.85 -19.24 -13.52
CA MET A 1 2.62 -18.98 -12.78
C MET A 1 2.14 -17.57 -13.04
N SER A 2 0.91 -17.43 -13.44
CA SER A 2 0.37 -16.09 -13.64
C SER A 2 0.20 -15.38 -12.32
N MET A 3 0.49 -14.10 -12.31
CA MET A 3 0.28 -13.28 -11.14
C MET A 3 -1.21 -13.02 -10.97
N THR A 4 -1.80 -13.54 -9.91
CA THR A 4 -3.24 -13.41 -9.64
C THR A 4 -3.55 -12.24 -8.72
N ASP A 5 -2.55 -11.68 -8.02
CA ASP A 5 -2.73 -10.54 -7.10
C ASP A 5 -1.54 -9.57 -7.20
N PRO A 6 -1.63 -8.58 -8.11
CA PRO A 6 -0.56 -7.59 -8.26
C PRO A 6 -0.28 -6.76 -7.01
N ILE A 7 -1.31 -6.52 -6.19
CA ILE A 7 -1.12 -5.76 -4.94
C ILE A 7 -0.32 -6.60 -3.94
N ALA A 8 -0.64 -7.88 -3.79
CA ALA A 8 0.12 -8.78 -2.93
C ALA A 8 1.58 -8.87 -3.38
N ASP A 9 1.83 -8.91 -4.69
CA ASP A 9 3.18 -8.88 -5.24
C ASP A 9 3.92 -7.60 -4.86
N MET A 10 3.25 -6.44 -4.97
CA MET A 10 3.82 -5.16 -4.56
C MET A 10 4.26 -5.20 -3.09
N LEU A 11 3.38 -5.66 -2.19
CA LEU A 11 3.68 -5.71 -0.77
C LEU A 11 4.83 -6.68 -0.47
N THR A 12 4.88 -7.80 -1.17
CA THR A 12 5.96 -8.78 -1.04
C THR A 12 7.29 -8.20 -1.51
N ARG A 13 7.31 -7.47 -2.62
CA ARG A 13 8.53 -6.81 -3.12
C ARG A 13 9.06 -5.79 -2.12
N ILE A 14 8.18 -4.99 -1.52
CA ILE A 14 8.56 -4.03 -0.49
C ILE A 14 9.17 -4.76 0.70
N ARG A 15 8.51 -5.81 1.17
CA ARG A 15 8.95 -6.59 2.34
C ARG A 15 10.32 -7.23 2.10
N ASN A 16 10.49 -7.86 0.94
CA ASN A 16 11.76 -8.51 0.60
C ASN A 16 12.89 -7.50 0.43
N ALA A 17 12.63 -6.35 -0.18
CA ALA A 17 13.63 -5.31 -0.35
C ALA A 17 14.09 -4.77 1.01
N GLN A 18 13.18 -4.62 1.96
CA GLN A 18 13.53 -4.19 3.32
C GLN A 18 14.40 -5.21 4.07
N MET A 19 14.16 -6.50 3.83
CA MET A 19 14.95 -7.56 4.47
C MET A 19 16.43 -7.51 4.08
N ILE A 20 16.74 -7.08 2.87
CA ILE A 20 18.12 -6.93 2.38
C ILE A 20 18.55 -5.46 2.34
N GLU A 21 17.83 -4.60 3.02
CA GLU A 21 18.15 -3.17 3.22
C GLU A 21 18.37 -2.39 1.92
N ARG A 22 17.57 -2.66 0.89
CA ARG A 22 17.64 -1.92 -0.36
C ARG A 22 17.09 -0.50 -0.16
N ALA A 23 17.70 0.46 -0.87
CA ALA A 23 17.21 1.84 -0.87
C ALA A 23 15.93 1.97 -1.68
N THR A 24 15.81 1.23 -2.78
CA THR A 24 14.68 1.32 -3.69
C THR A 24 14.20 -0.06 -4.10
N VAL A 25 12.95 -0.11 -4.56
CA VAL A 25 12.37 -1.31 -5.14
C VAL A 25 11.57 -0.93 -6.38
N GLU A 26 11.69 -1.72 -7.43
CA GLU A 26 10.98 -1.49 -8.68
C GLU A 26 9.95 -2.58 -8.93
N MET A 27 8.89 -2.21 -9.65
CA MET A 27 7.82 -3.13 -10.03
C MET A 27 7.08 -2.61 -11.24
N PRO A 28 6.37 -3.47 -11.98
CA PRO A 28 5.45 -2.98 -13.00
C PRO A 28 4.41 -2.07 -12.36
N SER A 29 4.15 -0.93 -12.99
CA SER A 29 3.22 0.05 -12.44
C SER A 29 1.77 -0.24 -12.81
N SER A 30 0.86 0.24 -11.99
CA SER A 30 -0.57 0.31 -12.28
C SER A 30 -1.15 1.49 -11.51
N LYS A 31 -2.36 1.91 -11.87
CA LYS A 31 -3.03 3.03 -11.20
C LYS A 31 -3.21 2.77 -9.71
N VAL A 32 -3.59 1.54 -9.36
CA VAL A 32 -3.80 1.17 -7.96
C VAL A 32 -2.48 1.17 -7.19
N LYS A 33 -1.42 0.64 -7.77
CA LYS A 33 -0.10 0.63 -7.11
C LYS A 33 0.41 2.04 -6.86
N VAL A 34 0.24 2.94 -7.83
CA VAL A 34 0.63 4.35 -7.67
C VAL A 34 -0.18 5.00 -6.56
N ALA A 35 -1.49 4.73 -6.49
CA ALA A 35 -2.35 5.27 -5.45
C ALA A 35 -1.93 4.76 -4.06
N ILE A 36 -1.58 3.49 -3.94
CA ILE A 36 -1.08 2.92 -2.69
C ILE A 36 0.25 3.58 -2.30
N ALA A 37 1.17 3.74 -3.26
CA ALA A 37 2.44 4.40 -3.00
C ALA A 37 2.26 5.85 -2.52
N LYS A 38 1.30 6.57 -3.09
CA LYS A 38 0.98 7.93 -2.65
C LYS A 38 0.52 7.95 -1.20
N VAL A 39 -0.34 7.02 -0.80
CA VAL A 39 -0.81 6.91 0.58
C VAL A 39 0.36 6.59 1.51
N LEU A 40 1.23 5.66 1.14
CA LEU A 40 2.40 5.30 1.95
C LEU A 40 3.33 6.51 2.14
N LYS A 41 3.53 7.30 1.09
CA LYS A 41 4.34 8.50 1.16
C LYS A 41 3.70 9.55 2.07
N ASP A 42 2.42 9.82 1.88
CA ASP A 42 1.69 10.83 2.65
C ASP A 42 1.66 10.48 4.15
N GLU A 43 1.64 9.19 4.48
CA GLU A 43 1.65 8.70 5.86
C GLU A 43 3.06 8.53 6.42
N GLY A 44 4.09 8.80 5.62
CA GLY A 44 5.48 8.78 6.10
C GLY A 44 6.12 7.40 6.14
N TYR A 45 5.53 6.40 5.50
CA TYR A 45 6.08 5.04 5.49
C TYR A 45 7.18 4.84 4.46
N ILE A 46 7.20 5.63 3.40
CA ILE A 46 8.24 5.61 2.38
C ILE A 46 8.73 7.03 2.13
N ASP A 47 9.94 7.17 1.58
CA ASP A 47 10.49 8.49 1.26
C ASP A 47 9.83 9.10 0.03
N GLY A 48 9.47 8.27 -0.94
CA GLY A 48 8.82 8.73 -2.13
C GLY A 48 8.69 7.63 -3.17
N TYR A 49 8.21 8.02 -4.34
CA TYR A 49 8.10 7.12 -5.47
C TYR A 49 8.22 7.92 -6.76
N LYS A 50 8.57 7.24 -7.84
CA LYS A 50 8.57 7.85 -9.16
C LYS A 50 8.15 6.84 -10.21
N LEU A 51 7.61 7.37 -11.30
CA LEU A 51 7.23 6.59 -12.45
C LEU A 51 8.32 6.69 -13.50
N GLY A 52 8.63 5.59 -14.15
CA GLY A 52 9.60 5.52 -15.21
C GLY A 52 9.21 4.48 -16.23
N GLY A 53 10.20 4.04 -17.02
CA GLY A 53 9.98 3.05 -18.06
C GLY A 53 9.30 3.63 -19.28
N GLU A 54 8.92 2.74 -20.19
CA GLU A 54 8.24 3.12 -21.43
C GLU A 54 6.73 3.20 -21.21
N ALA A 55 6.02 3.97 -22.04
CA ALA A 55 4.58 4.11 -21.95
C ALA A 55 3.85 2.76 -22.03
N ALA A 56 4.40 1.81 -22.79
CA ALA A 56 3.84 0.46 -22.93
C ALA A 56 4.13 -0.41 -21.73
N LYS A 57 5.20 -0.13 -20.99
CA LYS A 57 5.62 -0.89 -19.80
C LYS A 57 6.07 0.06 -18.71
N PRO A 58 5.13 0.78 -18.07
CA PRO A 58 5.49 1.71 -17.01
C PRO A 58 6.04 0.96 -15.80
N VAL A 59 7.02 1.57 -15.14
CA VAL A 59 7.67 1.02 -13.94
C VAL A 59 7.47 1.98 -12.79
N LEU A 60 7.09 1.44 -11.65
CA LEU A 60 7.00 2.20 -10.40
C LEU A 60 8.24 1.89 -9.57
N GLU A 61 8.97 2.92 -9.18
CA GLU A 61 10.11 2.81 -8.28
C GLU A 61 9.74 3.46 -6.94
N ILE A 62 9.91 2.72 -5.86
CA ILE A 62 9.61 3.19 -4.51
C ILE A 62 10.91 3.37 -3.75
N ALA A 63 11.11 4.56 -3.17
CA ALA A 63 12.23 4.83 -2.29
C ALA A 63 11.82 4.46 -0.86
N LEU A 64 12.43 3.42 -0.34
CA LEU A 64 12.12 2.89 0.99
C LEU A 64 12.70 3.80 2.08
N ARG A 65 12.06 3.81 3.23
CA ARG A 65 12.47 4.65 4.34
C ARG A 65 12.97 3.82 5.51
N TYR A 66 14.10 4.23 6.06
CA TYR A 66 14.71 3.58 7.22
C TYR A 66 14.95 4.62 8.31
N HIS A 67 14.90 4.16 9.55
CA HIS A 67 15.21 5.00 10.70
C HIS A 67 16.08 4.19 11.66
N ALA A 68 17.24 4.74 12.00
CA ALA A 68 18.20 4.06 12.90
C ALA A 68 18.52 2.63 12.45
N GLY A 69 18.68 2.42 11.13
CA GLY A 69 19.03 1.13 10.55
C GLY A 69 17.86 0.15 10.42
N ARG A 70 16.63 0.58 10.71
CA ARG A 70 15.44 -0.27 10.63
C ARG A 70 14.43 0.27 9.64
N PRO A 71 13.72 -0.61 8.92
CA PRO A 71 12.63 -0.16 8.06
C PRO A 71 11.55 0.55 8.85
N VAL A 72 11.02 1.65 8.30
CA VAL A 72 9.90 2.35 8.93
C VAL A 72 8.63 1.49 8.87
N ILE A 73 8.43 0.75 7.79
CA ILE A 73 7.33 -0.21 7.71
C ILE A 73 7.73 -1.46 8.49
N GLU A 74 7.06 -1.71 9.61
CA GLU A 74 7.27 -2.91 10.42
C GLU A 74 6.35 -4.04 9.99
N ARG A 75 5.14 -3.67 9.51
CA ARG A 75 4.12 -4.63 9.13
C ARG A 75 3.42 -4.13 7.87
N ILE A 76 3.31 -4.98 6.86
CA ILE A 76 2.57 -4.69 5.64
C ILE A 76 1.92 -5.99 5.16
N GLU A 77 0.58 -6.03 5.15
CA GLU A 77 -0.16 -7.25 4.89
C GLU A 77 -1.34 -7.00 3.97
N ARG A 78 -1.55 -7.93 3.05
CA ARG A 78 -2.72 -7.94 2.18
C ARG A 78 -3.96 -8.37 2.99
N VAL A 79 -5.08 -7.69 2.80
CA VAL A 79 -6.35 -8.04 3.46
C VAL A 79 -7.33 -8.60 2.43
N SER A 80 -7.81 -7.77 1.50
CA SER A 80 -8.71 -8.23 0.44
C SER A 80 -7.91 -8.95 -0.64
N ARG A 81 -8.39 -10.10 -1.09
CA ARG A 81 -7.70 -10.93 -2.08
C ARG A 81 -8.66 -11.28 -3.20
N PRO A 82 -8.15 -11.61 -4.41
CA PRO A 82 -9.03 -11.98 -5.51
C PRO A 82 -10.00 -13.12 -5.19
N GLY A 83 -9.55 -14.11 -4.37
CA GLY A 83 -10.40 -15.24 -3.96
C GLY A 83 -11.28 -14.95 -2.76
N LEU A 84 -11.07 -13.83 -2.06
CA LEU A 84 -11.85 -13.47 -0.87
C LEU A 84 -11.80 -11.95 -0.69
N ARG A 85 -12.71 -11.26 -1.35
CA ARG A 85 -12.80 -9.80 -1.26
C ARG A 85 -13.35 -9.36 0.10
N VAL A 86 -12.77 -8.30 0.66
CA VAL A 86 -13.17 -7.76 1.95
C VAL A 86 -13.63 -6.32 1.76
N TYR A 87 -14.92 -6.10 1.94
CA TYR A 87 -15.54 -4.78 1.85
C TYR A 87 -16.10 -4.40 3.22
N LYS A 88 -15.91 -3.16 3.63
CA LYS A 88 -16.40 -2.65 4.91
C LYS A 88 -17.03 -1.27 4.72
N GLY A 89 -18.12 -1.02 5.46
CA GLY A 89 -18.68 0.31 5.55
C GLY A 89 -17.78 1.23 6.37
N SER A 90 -18.04 2.54 6.30
CA SER A 90 -17.19 3.53 6.98
C SER A 90 -17.06 3.30 8.49
N ASP A 91 -18.13 2.80 9.12
CA ASP A 91 -18.13 2.56 10.56
C ASP A 91 -17.45 1.24 10.95
N ASP A 92 -17.25 0.34 9.99
CA ASP A 92 -16.69 -0.99 10.22
C ASP A 92 -15.25 -1.13 9.75
N LEU A 93 -14.65 -0.04 9.27
CA LEU A 93 -13.26 -0.07 8.81
C LEU A 93 -12.31 -0.43 9.95
N PRO A 94 -11.32 -1.31 9.71
CA PRO A 94 -10.43 -1.73 10.78
C PRO A 94 -9.54 -0.59 11.26
N ARG A 95 -9.23 -0.60 12.54
CA ARG A 95 -8.21 0.26 13.13
C ARG A 95 -6.96 -0.58 13.35
N VAL A 96 -5.85 -0.15 12.78
CA VAL A 96 -4.59 -0.89 12.84
C VAL A 96 -3.80 -0.40 14.05
N MET A 97 -3.47 -1.31 14.96
CA MET A 97 -2.70 -1.00 16.18
C MET A 97 -3.24 0.24 16.92
N ASN A 98 -4.56 0.26 17.16
CA ASN A 98 -5.25 1.37 17.85
C ASN A 98 -5.00 2.74 17.21
N GLY A 99 -4.85 2.78 15.88
CA GLY A 99 -4.65 4.02 15.15
C GLY A 99 -3.19 4.40 14.94
N LEU A 100 -2.24 3.59 15.41
CA LEU A 100 -0.81 3.81 15.14
C LEU A 100 -0.44 3.40 13.72
N GLY A 101 -1.16 2.43 13.14
CA GLY A 101 -1.02 2.06 11.74
C GLY A 101 -2.19 2.53 10.92
N VAL A 102 -2.24 2.13 9.65
CA VAL A 102 -3.31 2.49 8.74
C VAL A 102 -3.80 1.28 7.95
N ALA A 103 -5.08 1.29 7.59
CA ALA A 103 -5.60 0.43 6.55
C ALA A 103 -5.71 1.27 5.28
N ILE A 104 -5.34 0.70 4.15
CA ILE A 104 -5.49 1.36 2.85
C ILE A 104 -6.74 0.82 2.20
N VAL A 105 -7.67 1.71 1.88
CA VAL A 105 -9.02 1.37 1.43
C VAL A 105 -9.27 1.95 0.05
N SER A 106 -9.80 1.13 -0.85
CA SER A 106 -10.26 1.58 -2.17
C SER A 106 -11.72 1.95 -2.06
N THR A 107 -12.02 3.24 -2.21
CA THR A 107 -13.38 3.78 -2.08
C THR A 107 -13.86 4.38 -3.40
N PRO A 108 -15.16 4.68 -3.56
CA PRO A 108 -15.62 5.39 -4.75
C PRO A 108 -14.97 6.76 -4.95
N LYS A 109 -14.38 7.32 -3.90
CA LYS A 109 -13.68 8.62 -3.97
C LYS A 109 -12.16 8.46 -4.14
N GLY A 110 -11.68 7.24 -4.28
CA GLY A 110 -10.27 6.95 -4.48
C GLY A 110 -9.67 6.07 -3.38
N VAL A 111 -8.38 5.79 -3.52
CA VAL A 111 -7.63 5.02 -2.53
C VAL A 111 -7.20 5.95 -1.40
N MET A 112 -7.49 5.58 -0.17
CA MET A 112 -7.23 6.43 0.99
C MET A 112 -7.01 5.60 2.25
N THR A 113 -6.61 6.25 3.33
CA THR A 113 -6.50 5.59 4.63
C THR A 113 -7.88 5.36 5.24
N ASP A 114 -7.95 4.43 6.21
CA ASP A 114 -9.16 4.20 6.98
C ASP A 114 -9.62 5.48 7.69
N ARG A 115 -8.70 6.31 8.18
CA ARG A 115 -9.03 7.58 8.83
C ARG A 115 -9.72 8.55 7.86
N ALA A 116 -9.16 8.70 6.67
CA ALA A 116 -9.74 9.57 5.65
C ALA A 116 -11.10 9.05 5.20
N ALA A 117 -11.25 7.72 5.03
CA ALA A 117 -12.52 7.12 4.65
C ALA A 117 -13.60 7.33 5.72
N ARG A 118 -13.23 7.14 7.00
CA ARG A 118 -14.17 7.43 8.11
C ARG A 118 -14.58 8.89 8.15
N ALA A 119 -13.63 9.79 7.99
CA ALA A 119 -13.91 11.23 7.99
C ALA A 119 -14.84 11.63 6.82
N GLY A 120 -14.65 11.00 5.68
CA GLY A 120 -15.49 11.21 4.50
C GLY A 120 -16.79 10.40 4.49
N ARG A 121 -17.00 9.55 5.51
CA ARG A 121 -18.15 8.66 5.63
C ARG A 121 -18.32 7.76 4.41
N VAL A 122 -17.21 7.23 3.89
CA VAL A 122 -17.21 6.28 2.78
C VAL A 122 -16.59 4.97 3.22
N GLY A 123 -17.13 3.87 2.74
CA GLY A 123 -16.55 2.57 2.89
C GLY A 123 -15.95 2.09 1.57
N GLY A 124 -15.40 0.90 1.57
CA GLY A 124 -14.84 0.32 0.37
C GLY A 124 -14.11 -0.99 0.62
N GLU A 125 -13.28 -1.35 -0.33
CA GLU A 125 -12.46 -2.56 -0.25
C GLU A 125 -11.21 -2.28 0.57
N VAL A 126 -11.02 -3.07 1.63
CA VAL A 126 -9.82 -2.96 2.48
C VAL A 126 -8.68 -3.69 1.78
N LEU A 127 -7.78 -2.96 1.15
CA LEU A 127 -6.71 -3.53 0.34
C LEU A 127 -5.62 -4.17 1.20
N CYS A 128 -5.11 -3.42 2.16
CA CYS A 128 -3.99 -3.88 3.00
C CYS A 128 -3.95 -3.08 4.30
N ILE A 129 -3.11 -3.56 5.22
CA ILE A 129 -2.80 -2.83 6.44
C ILE A 129 -1.30 -2.59 6.52
N VAL A 130 -0.92 -1.46 7.09
CA VAL A 130 0.48 -1.03 7.22
C VAL A 130 0.69 -0.46 8.61
N ALA A 131 1.77 -0.85 9.21
CA ALA A 131 2.17 -0.30 10.51
C ALA A 131 3.69 -0.24 10.66
#